data_f00cb02dbf969faebbbc80b0fd1be80e
#
_entry.id   f00cb02dbf969faebbbc80b0fd1be80e
#
_cell.length_a   1.000
_cell.length_b   1.000
_cell.length_c   1.000
_cell.angle_alpha   90.00
_cell.angle_beta   90.00
_cell.angle_gamma   90.00
#
_symmetry.space_group_name_H-M   'P 1'
#
loop_
_entity.id
_entity.type
_entity.pdbx_description
1 polymer ?
#
loop_
_entity_poly.entity_id
_entity_poly.type
_entity_poly.pdbx_seq_one_letter_code
_entity_poly.pdbx_strand_id
1 'polypeptide(L)'
;MNLQDYQKRWNEKPTLRAIYDDLYQKIENVALTGDTLEIGGGIGNLQIGGGRVIKSDIQHSVGVDVVADAQNLPFENKVFSNIVLFDVLHHLQCPLLFFAEAQRVLKPGGRVIMMEPGITPISKLLYKMGHEEPVEMGWDMNDPCKVDADKDPYDSNQAIPTILFKRDPQLFL
;
A
#
# COMPACT_ATOMS: atom_id res chain seq x y z
N MET A 1 4.05 16.33 -4.73
CA MET A 1 2.66 16.25 -5.35
C MET A 1 1.69 16.02 -4.21
N ASN A 2 0.49 16.63 -4.21
CA ASN A 2 -0.48 16.47 -3.11
C ASN A 2 -1.75 15.74 -3.61
N LEU A 3 -2.64 15.34 -2.67
CA LEU A 3 -3.87 14.60 -3.01
C LEU A 3 -4.81 15.37 -3.96
N GLN A 4 -4.81 16.70 -3.94
CA GLN A 4 -5.62 17.53 -4.87
C GLN A 4 -5.08 17.41 -6.30
N ASP A 5 -3.77 17.34 -6.49
CA ASP A 5 -3.14 17.15 -7.79
C ASP A 5 -3.48 15.75 -8.35
N TYR A 6 -3.51 14.73 -7.50
CA TYR A 6 -3.95 13.37 -7.89
C TYR A 6 -5.41 13.38 -8.32
N GLN A 7 -6.31 13.99 -7.54
CA GLN A 7 -7.73 14.08 -7.89
C GLN A 7 -7.95 14.81 -9.22
N LYS A 8 -7.23 15.92 -9.46
CA LYS A 8 -7.27 16.63 -10.73
C LYS A 8 -6.83 15.74 -11.89
N ARG A 9 -5.67 15.08 -11.76
CA ARG A 9 -5.16 14.15 -12.79
C ARG A 9 -6.13 13.01 -13.08
N TRP A 10 -6.73 12.45 -12.03
CA TRP A 10 -7.75 11.41 -12.16
C TRP A 10 -8.94 11.90 -13.02
N ASN A 11 -9.43 13.09 -12.75
CA ASN A 11 -10.56 13.66 -13.47
C ASN A 11 -10.22 14.00 -14.94
N GLU A 12 -9.01 14.45 -15.20
CA GLU A 12 -8.60 14.96 -16.52
C GLU A 12 -8.06 13.87 -17.47
N LYS A 13 -7.63 12.71 -16.94
CA LYS A 13 -6.93 11.69 -17.76
C LYS A 13 -7.71 10.38 -17.86
N PRO A 14 -8.57 10.19 -18.88
CA PRO A 14 -9.30 8.94 -19.08
C PRO A 14 -8.40 7.70 -19.20
N THR A 15 -7.24 7.83 -19.85
CA THR A 15 -6.27 6.73 -19.99
C THR A 15 -5.75 6.28 -18.63
N LEU A 16 -5.50 7.22 -17.71
CA LEU A 16 -5.09 6.88 -16.35
C LEU A 16 -6.17 6.04 -15.65
N ARG A 17 -7.43 6.47 -15.72
CA ARG A 17 -8.57 5.72 -15.17
C ARG A 17 -8.65 4.31 -15.75
N ALA A 18 -8.55 4.16 -17.07
CA ALA A 18 -8.62 2.85 -17.71
C ALA A 18 -7.49 1.90 -17.26
N ILE A 19 -6.28 2.43 -17.00
CA ILE A 19 -5.19 1.63 -16.43
C ILE A 19 -5.52 1.18 -15.01
N TYR A 20 -5.97 2.10 -14.17
CA TYR A 20 -6.32 1.78 -12.78
C TYR A 20 -7.53 0.84 -12.69
N ASP A 21 -8.53 0.99 -13.56
CA ASP A 21 -9.68 0.08 -13.63
C ASP A 21 -9.23 -1.36 -13.91
N ASP A 22 -8.28 -1.56 -14.84
CA ASP A 22 -7.69 -2.90 -15.11
C ASP A 22 -6.92 -3.44 -13.89
N LEU A 23 -6.19 -2.58 -13.19
CA LEU A 23 -5.45 -2.96 -11.99
C LEU A 23 -6.39 -3.29 -10.83
N TYR A 24 -7.42 -2.50 -10.59
CA TYR A 24 -8.46 -2.76 -9.57
C TYR A 24 -9.23 -4.05 -9.87
N GLN A 25 -9.52 -4.34 -11.13
CA GLN A 25 -10.13 -5.61 -11.52
C GLN A 25 -9.26 -6.82 -11.16
N LYS A 26 -7.93 -6.71 -11.28
CA LYS A 26 -7.00 -7.77 -10.86
C LYS A 26 -7.02 -7.98 -9.34
N ILE A 27 -7.12 -6.89 -8.57
CA ILE A 27 -7.28 -6.96 -7.11
C ILE A 27 -8.60 -7.61 -6.75
N GLU A 28 -9.70 -7.20 -7.37
CA GLU A 28 -11.04 -7.75 -7.14
C GLU A 28 -11.10 -9.25 -7.43
N ASN A 29 -10.49 -9.73 -8.52
CA ASN A 29 -10.48 -11.14 -8.90
C ASN A 29 -9.82 -12.07 -7.86
N VAL A 30 -9.00 -11.53 -6.96
CA VAL A 30 -8.35 -12.31 -5.89
C VAL A 30 -8.91 -11.98 -4.51
N ALA A 31 -9.79 -11.00 -4.39
CA ALA A 31 -10.41 -10.63 -3.13
C ALA A 31 -11.42 -11.69 -2.67
N LEU A 32 -11.52 -11.87 -1.36
CA LEU A 32 -12.55 -12.70 -0.74
C LEU A 32 -13.83 -11.88 -0.53
N THR A 33 -14.97 -12.54 -0.54
CA THR A 33 -16.23 -11.92 -0.12
C THR A 33 -16.14 -11.47 1.34
N GLY A 34 -16.50 -10.21 1.62
CA GLY A 34 -16.52 -9.62 2.95
C GLY A 34 -15.85 -8.25 3.00
N ASP A 35 -15.83 -7.64 4.18
CA ASP A 35 -15.31 -6.29 4.37
C ASP A 35 -13.80 -6.22 4.05
N THR A 36 -13.44 -5.18 3.32
CA THR A 36 -12.08 -4.90 2.86
C THR A 36 -11.57 -3.59 3.48
N LEU A 37 -10.34 -3.59 3.96
CA LEU A 37 -9.62 -2.38 4.36
C LEU A 37 -8.67 -1.98 3.22
N GLU A 38 -8.82 -0.78 2.68
CA GLU A 38 -7.85 -0.16 1.80
C GLU A 38 -6.89 0.68 2.64
N ILE A 39 -5.58 0.42 2.50
CA ILE A 39 -4.50 1.20 3.10
C ILE A 39 -3.92 2.13 2.04
N GLY A 40 -3.71 3.39 2.38
CA GLY A 40 -3.26 4.40 1.43
C GLY A 40 -4.31 4.72 0.39
N GLY A 41 -5.59 4.81 0.80
CA GLY A 41 -6.73 5.01 -0.08
C GLY A 41 -6.72 6.34 -0.86
N GLY A 42 -5.90 7.30 -0.45
CA GLY A 42 -5.65 8.52 -1.16
C GLY A 42 -6.92 9.26 -1.58
N ILE A 43 -7.27 9.19 -2.86
CA ILE A 43 -8.49 9.81 -3.42
C ILE A 43 -9.72 8.88 -3.40
N GLY A 44 -9.60 7.67 -2.85
CA GLY A 44 -10.73 6.80 -2.54
C GLY A 44 -11.41 6.12 -3.74
N ASN A 45 -10.65 5.71 -4.73
CA ASN A 45 -11.22 5.17 -5.98
C ASN A 45 -11.44 3.65 -5.99
N LEU A 46 -10.83 2.90 -5.08
CA LEU A 46 -10.98 1.44 -5.04
C LEU A 46 -12.44 1.05 -4.75
N GLN A 47 -12.94 0.11 -5.53
CA GLN A 47 -14.24 -0.54 -5.31
C GLN A 47 -14.05 -2.05 -5.47
N ILE A 48 -14.54 -2.81 -4.50
CA ILE A 48 -14.53 -4.29 -4.52
C ILE A 48 -15.94 -4.76 -4.17
N GLY A 49 -16.48 -5.64 -4.98
CA GLY A 49 -17.79 -6.24 -4.71
C GLY A 49 -17.78 -7.22 -3.53
N GLY A 50 -18.97 -7.48 -2.96
CA GLY A 50 -19.16 -8.52 -1.94
C GLY A 50 -18.94 -8.10 -0.48
N GLY A 51 -18.68 -6.83 -0.20
CA GLY A 51 -18.54 -6.27 1.15
C GLY A 51 -18.35 -4.76 1.12
N ARG A 52 -18.17 -4.15 2.29
CA ARG A 52 -17.81 -2.73 2.37
C ARG A 52 -16.30 -2.57 2.13
N VAL A 53 -15.91 -1.51 1.46
CA VAL A 53 -14.52 -1.04 1.42
C VAL A 53 -14.39 0.13 2.39
N ILE A 54 -13.58 -0.05 3.43
CA ILE A 54 -13.20 1.01 4.37
C ILE A 54 -11.85 1.52 3.92
N LYS A 55 -11.79 2.81 3.58
CA LYS A 55 -10.61 3.48 3.03
C LYS A 55 -9.86 4.19 4.13
N SER A 56 -8.62 3.80 4.37
CA SER A 56 -7.74 4.48 5.31
C SER A 56 -6.52 5.08 4.62
N ASP A 57 -6.06 6.19 5.17
CA ASP A 57 -4.84 6.86 4.75
C ASP A 57 -4.22 7.57 5.95
N ILE A 58 -2.90 7.80 5.93
CA ILE A 58 -2.25 8.62 6.94
C ILE A 58 -2.62 10.09 6.81
N GLN A 59 -3.04 10.52 5.62
CA GLN A 59 -3.49 11.86 5.32
C GLN A 59 -5.01 11.92 5.18
N HIS A 60 -5.60 13.02 5.65
CA HIS A 60 -7.02 13.27 5.47
C HIS A 60 -7.33 13.67 4.01
N SER A 61 -8.32 13.03 3.40
CA SER A 61 -8.94 13.46 2.14
C SER A 61 -10.44 13.16 2.12
N VAL A 62 -11.15 13.71 1.14
CA VAL A 62 -12.60 13.48 0.97
C VAL A 62 -12.92 12.00 0.68
N GLY A 63 -11.97 11.26 0.10
CA GLY A 63 -12.13 9.85 -0.25
C GLY A 63 -11.74 8.87 0.87
N VAL A 64 -11.28 9.36 2.03
CA VAL A 64 -10.80 8.54 3.14
C VAL A 64 -11.84 8.49 4.24
N ASP A 65 -12.19 7.28 4.69
CA ASP A 65 -13.15 7.05 5.77
C ASP A 65 -12.47 7.17 7.15
N VAL A 66 -11.20 6.75 7.28
CA VAL A 66 -10.45 6.72 8.53
C VAL A 66 -9.02 7.20 8.31
N VAL A 67 -8.59 8.21 9.05
CA VAL A 67 -7.18 8.61 9.08
C VAL A 67 -6.44 7.69 10.04
N ALA A 68 -5.48 6.92 9.54
CA ALA A 68 -4.76 5.91 10.32
C ALA A 68 -3.36 5.62 9.77
N ASP A 69 -2.44 5.32 10.69
CA ASP A 69 -1.15 4.72 10.34
C ASP A 69 -1.34 3.21 10.13
N ALA A 70 -0.93 2.70 8.98
CA ALA A 70 -0.98 1.27 8.66
C ALA A 70 -0.21 0.39 9.65
N GLN A 71 0.76 0.98 10.35
CA GLN A 71 1.61 0.33 11.36
C GLN A 71 0.97 0.30 12.77
N ASN A 72 -0.19 0.97 12.92
CA ASN A 72 -0.96 1.01 14.18
C ASN A 72 -2.45 1.26 13.86
N LEU A 73 -3.15 0.24 13.43
CA LEU A 73 -4.51 0.33 12.90
C LEU A 73 -5.55 0.47 14.02
N PRO A 74 -6.49 1.43 13.95
CA PRO A 74 -7.51 1.66 14.97
C PRO A 74 -8.73 0.73 14.83
N PHE A 75 -8.49 -0.53 14.46
CA PHE A 75 -9.55 -1.52 14.26
C PHE A 75 -9.43 -2.68 15.24
N GLU A 76 -10.55 -3.32 15.53
CA GLU A 76 -10.59 -4.54 16.33
C GLU A 76 -9.94 -5.73 15.60
N ASN A 77 -9.64 -6.78 16.37
CA ASN A 77 -9.07 -8.01 15.81
C ASN A 77 -10.10 -8.71 14.91
N LYS A 78 -9.63 -9.29 13.82
CA LYS A 78 -10.41 -10.22 12.95
C LYS A 78 -11.67 -9.58 12.34
N VAL A 79 -11.56 -8.33 11.89
CA VAL A 79 -12.69 -7.57 11.31
C VAL A 79 -12.75 -7.76 9.80
N PHE A 80 -11.59 -7.76 9.10
CA PHE A 80 -11.54 -7.70 7.66
C PHE A 80 -11.34 -9.07 7.01
N SER A 81 -11.93 -9.25 5.83
CA SER A 81 -11.65 -10.39 4.95
C SER A 81 -10.47 -10.12 4.03
N ASN A 82 -10.27 -8.86 3.65
CA ASN A 82 -9.15 -8.43 2.82
C ASN A 82 -8.52 -7.16 3.38
N ILE A 83 -7.21 -7.00 3.15
CA ILE A 83 -6.50 -5.73 3.23
C ILE A 83 -5.87 -5.50 1.86
N VAL A 84 -6.08 -4.31 1.29
CA VAL A 84 -5.54 -3.93 -0.01
C VAL A 84 -4.55 -2.78 0.16
N LEU A 85 -3.36 -2.92 -0.44
CA LEU A 85 -2.38 -1.87 -0.62
C LEU A 85 -2.12 -1.70 -2.12
N PHE A 86 -2.23 -0.47 -2.58
CA PHE A 86 -1.89 -0.13 -3.95
C PHE A 86 -0.84 0.98 -3.93
N ASP A 87 0.41 0.63 -4.22
CA ASP A 87 1.53 1.58 -4.25
C ASP A 87 1.78 2.27 -2.91
N VAL A 88 1.81 1.50 -1.81
CA VAL A 88 1.87 2.00 -0.42
C VAL A 88 2.98 1.38 0.42
N LEU A 89 3.25 0.08 0.27
CA LEU A 89 4.16 -0.65 1.15
C LEU A 89 5.56 -0.02 1.21
N HIS A 90 6.03 0.53 0.09
CA HIS A 90 7.34 1.16 -0.01
C HIS A 90 7.43 2.54 0.67
N HIS A 91 6.30 3.11 1.11
CA HIS A 91 6.25 4.31 1.96
C HIS A 91 6.31 3.98 3.46
N LEU A 92 6.06 2.73 3.86
CA LEU A 92 6.03 2.36 5.28
C LEU A 92 7.45 2.35 5.86
N GLN A 93 7.61 2.98 7.02
CA GLN A 93 8.89 3.01 7.73
C GLN A 93 9.24 1.64 8.28
N CYS A 94 8.24 0.96 8.84
CA CYS A 94 8.36 -0.33 9.52
C CYS A 94 7.39 -1.35 8.89
N PRO A 95 7.64 -1.87 7.69
CA PRO A 95 6.71 -2.78 7.02
C PRO A 95 6.34 -4.02 7.84
N LEU A 96 7.23 -4.51 8.71
CA LEU A 96 6.94 -5.66 9.58
C LEU A 96 5.87 -5.33 10.63
N LEU A 97 5.80 -4.08 11.12
CA LEU A 97 4.70 -3.66 12.01
C LEU A 97 3.36 -3.68 11.27
N PHE A 98 3.33 -3.23 10.01
CA PHE A 98 2.13 -3.37 9.18
C PHE A 98 1.69 -4.83 9.04
N PHE A 99 2.61 -5.78 8.80
CA PHE A 99 2.23 -7.19 8.69
C PHE A 99 1.71 -7.76 10.01
N ALA A 100 2.25 -7.33 11.15
CA ALA A 100 1.71 -7.70 12.46
C ALA A 100 0.28 -7.15 12.66
N GLU A 101 0.02 -5.92 12.31
CA GLU A 101 -1.31 -5.31 12.34
C GLU A 101 -2.28 -5.99 11.35
N ALA A 102 -1.81 -6.26 10.13
CA ALA A 102 -2.59 -6.99 9.13
C ALA A 102 -3.01 -8.38 9.65
N GLN A 103 -2.08 -9.13 10.26
CA GLN A 103 -2.40 -10.41 10.88
C GLN A 103 -3.43 -10.26 12.01
N ARG A 104 -3.36 -9.19 12.79
CA ARG A 104 -4.29 -8.94 13.91
C ARG A 104 -5.70 -8.63 13.43
N VAL A 105 -5.85 -7.74 12.43
CA VAL A 105 -7.16 -7.25 11.99
C VAL A 105 -7.83 -8.14 10.95
N LEU A 106 -7.08 -9.02 10.27
CA LEU A 106 -7.64 -9.99 9.33
C LEU A 106 -8.35 -11.14 10.06
N LYS A 107 -9.47 -11.56 9.51
CA LYS A 107 -10.13 -12.83 9.87
C LYS A 107 -9.21 -14.01 9.54
N PRO A 108 -9.38 -15.16 10.22
CA PRO A 108 -8.69 -16.39 9.81
C PRO A 108 -8.98 -16.70 8.34
N GLY A 109 -7.92 -16.91 7.56
CA GLY A 109 -8.00 -17.12 6.10
C GLY A 109 -8.18 -15.84 5.28
N GLY A 110 -8.21 -14.67 5.91
CA GLY A 110 -8.19 -13.37 5.22
C GLY A 110 -6.93 -13.14 4.39
N ARG A 111 -6.97 -12.17 3.49
CA ARG A 111 -5.89 -11.91 2.52
C ARG A 111 -5.35 -10.51 2.63
N VAL A 112 -4.02 -10.38 2.50
CA VAL A 112 -3.36 -9.13 2.11
C VAL A 112 -3.12 -9.18 0.61
N ILE A 113 -3.62 -8.20 -0.11
CA ILE A 113 -3.51 -8.06 -1.56
C ILE A 113 -2.74 -6.79 -1.84
N MET A 114 -1.60 -6.92 -2.52
CA MET A 114 -0.71 -5.78 -2.74
C MET A 114 -0.38 -5.64 -4.23
N MET A 115 -0.34 -4.40 -4.68
CA MET A 115 0.21 -4.03 -5.98
C MET A 115 1.29 -3.00 -5.75
N GLU A 116 2.54 -3.41 -5.97
CA GLU A 116 3.73 -2.66 -5.57
C GLU A 116 4.80 -2.68 -6.67
N PRO A 117 5.67 -1.68 -6.73
CA PRO A 117 6.76 -1.66 -7.70
C PRO A 117 7.74 -2.80 -7.45
N GLY A 118 8.16 -3.44 -8.54
CA GLY A 118 9.21 -4.47 -8.51
C GLY A 118 10.52 -3.95 -9.12
N ILE A 119 11.61 -4.02 -8.36
CA ILE A 119 12.91 -3.56 -8.85
C ILE A 119 13.57 -4.67 -9.67
N THR A 120 13.83 -4.36 -10.93
CA THR A 120 14.63 -5.15 -11.88
C THR A 120 15.92 -4.38 -12.24
N PRO A 121 16.93 -5.01 -12.82
CA PRO A 121 18.12 -4.29 -13.29
C PRO A 121 17.78 -3.13 -14.23
N ILE A 122 16.79 -3.30 -15.10
CA ILE A 122 16.36 -2.27 -16.06
C ILE A 122 15.61 -1.15 -15.34
N SER A 123 14.62 -1.49 -14.49
CA SER A 123 13.87 -0.46 -13.74
C SER A 123 14.80 0.32 -12.80
N LYS A 124 15.76 -0.34 -12.14
CA LYS A 124 16.77 0.34 -11.32
C LYS A 124 17.55 1.42 -12.08
N LEU A 125 17.89 1.14 -13.34
CA LEU A 125 18.57 2.12 -14.19
C LEU A 125 17.64 3.29 -14.51
N LEU A 126 16.37 3.02 -14.84
CA LEU A 126 15.37 4.05 -15.13
C LEU A 126 15.08 4.94 -13.90
N TYR A 127 14.91 4.34 -12.72
CA TYR A 127 14.75 5.07 -11.46
C TYR A 127 15.94 6.01 -11.20
N LYS A 128 17.16 5.53 -11.41
CA LYS A 128 18.36 6.35 -11.23
C LYS A 128 18.47 7.54 -12.20
N MET A 129 17.83 7.44 -13.36
CA MET A 129 17.92 8.46 -14.43
C MET A 129 16.84 9.54 -14.33
N GLY A 130 15.72 9.29 -13.71
CA GLY A 130 14.60 10.23 -13.80
C GLY A 130 13.48 10.09 -12.77
N HIS A 131 13.66 9.28 -11.72
CA HIS A 131 12.66 9.16 -10.66
C HIS A 131 13.18 9.82 -9.37
N GLU A 132 12.31 10.58 -8.71
CA GLU A 132 12.67 11.32 -7.49
C GLU A 132 12.80 10.39 -6.27
N GLU A 133 12.12 9.24 -6.29
CA GLU A 133 12.07 8.31 -5.17
C GLU A 133 13.28 7.37 -5.14
N PRO A 134 13.93 7.18 -3.99
CA PRO A 134 15.13 6.36 -3.86
C PRO A 134 14.86 4.85 -4.04
N VAL A 135 15.90 4.13 -4.47
CA VAL A 135 15.94 2.68 -4.57
C VAL A 135 17.10 2.16 -3.73
N GLU A 136 16.85 1.99 -2.44
CA GLU A 136 17.86 1.56 -1.46
C GLU A 136 17.79 0.06 -1.19
N MET A 137 18.45 -0.73 -2.04
CA MET A 137 18.52 -2.20 -1.91
C MET A 137 19.29 -2.68 -0.67
N GLY A 138 20.08 -1.81 -0.02
CA GLY A 138 20.84 -2.11 1.19
C GLY A 138 20.04 -1.99 2.48
N TRP A 139 18.77 -1.59 2.42
CA TRP A 139 17.93 -1.49 3.60
C TRP A 139 17.78 -2.85 4.30
N ASP A 140 18.00 -2.88 5.63
CA ASP A 140 17.93 -4.07 6.45
C ASP A 140 16.68 -4.03 7.33
N MET A 141 15.83 -5.03 7.17
CA MET A 141 14.60 -5.18 7.94
C MET A 141 14.83 -5.59 9.40
N ASN A 142 16.00 -6.15 9.70
CA ASN A 142 16.36 -6.55 11.07
C ASN A 142 16.87 -5.37 11.90
N ASP A 143 17.18 -4.25 11.28
CA ASP A 143 17.52 -3.04 12.02
C ASP A 143 16.32 -2.60 12.88
N PRO A 144 16.57 -2.15 14.14
CA PRO A 144 15.51 -1.66 15.00
C PRO A 144 14.73 -0.54 14.32
N CYS A 145 13.50 -0.86 13.95
CA CYS A 145 12.65 0.12 13.29
C CYS A 145 12.17 1.17 14.29
N LYS A 146 12.36 2.44 13.93
CA LYS A 146 11.83 3.58 14.68
C LYS A 146 10.83 4.29 13.78
N VAL A 147 9.59 4.35 14.25
CA VAL A 147 8.57 5.17 13.59
C VAL A 147 8.84 6.63 13.95
N ASP A 148 9.07 7.44 12.93
CA ASP A 148 9.21 8.89 13.03
C ASP A 148 7.86 9.52 12.66
N ALA A 149 7.23 10.17 13.61
CA ALA A 149 5.93 10.81 13.39
C ALA A 149 5.99 12.03 12.45
N ASP A 150 7.18 12.63 12.29
CA ASP A 150 7.41 13.81 11.46
C ASP A 150 7.87 13.44 10.04
N LYS A 151 7.97 12.14 9.71
CA LYS A 151 8.32 11.68 8.35
C LYS A 151 7.31 12.19 7.33
N ASP A 152 7.80 12.71 6.21
CA ASP A 152 6.93 13.03 5.07
C ASP A 152 6.24 11.74 4.57
N PRO A 153 4.90 11.69 4.49
CA PRO A 153 4.17 10.54 3.97
C PRO A 153 4.58 10.11 2.55
N TYR A 154 5.14 11.02 1.77
CA TYR A 154 5.62 10.74 0.40
C TYR A 154 7.06 10.24 0.35
N ASP A 155 7.81 10.29 1.46
CA ASP A 155 9.12 9.65 1.52
C ASP A 155 8.97 8.13 1.39
N SER A 156 9.78 7.54 0.51
CA SER A 156 9.64 6.14 0.15
C SER A 156 10.99 5.45 -0.06
N ASN A 157 10.99 4.14 -0.09
CA ASN A 157 12.05 3.32 -0.66
C ASN A 157 11.44 2.28 -1.61
N GLN A 158 11.52 2.53 -2.90
CA GLN A 158 10.97 1.68 -3.95
C GLN A 158 11.52 0.23 -3.93
N ALA A 159 12.63 -0.01 -3.23
CA ALA A 159 13.22 -1.34 -3.10
C ALA A 159 12.49 -2.23 -2.08
N ILE A 160 11.72 -1.69 -1.14
CA ILE A 160 11.10 -2.45 -0.03
C ILE A 160 10.33 -3.69 -0.51
N PRO A 161 9.40 -3.62 -1.49
CA PRO A 161 8.69 -4.81 -1.94
C PRO A 161 9.63 -5.88 -2.54
N THR A 162 10.67 -5.45 -3.25
CA THR A 162 11.66 -6.37 -3.82
C THR A 162 12.53 -7.00 -2.74
N ILE A 163 12.91 -6.26 -1.72
CA ILE A 163 13.64 -6.77 -0.56
C ILE A 163 12.80 -7.83 0.15
N LEU A 164 11.57 -7.49 0.51
CA LEU A 164 10.69 -8.37 1.28
C LEU A 164 10.34 -9.67 0.53
N PHE A 165 10.00 -9.59 -0.74
CA PHE A 165 9.42 -10.74 -1.45
C PHE A 165 10.37 -11.45 -2.40
N LYS A 166 11.53 -10.88 -2.72
CA LYS A 166 12.51 -11.52 -3.61
C LYS A 166 13.88 -11.73 -2.97
N ARG A 167 14.39 -10.77 -2.18
CA ARG A 167 15.69 -10.91 -1.54
C ARG A 167 15.61 -11.75 -0.26
N ASP A 168 14.65 -11.46 0.60
CA ASP A 168 14.53 -12.02 1.94
C ASP A 168 13.15 -12.70 2.19
N PRO A 169 12.65 -13.57 1.28
CA PRO A 169 11.30 -14.17 1.38
C PRO A 169 11.12 -15.07 2.61
N GLN A 170 12.22 -15.54 3.22
CA GLN A 170 12.21 -16.35 4.43
C GLN A 170 11.59 -15.65 5.65
N LEU A 171 11.37 -14.35 5.59
CA LEU A 171 10.69 -13.60 6.67
C LEU A 171 9.20 -13.90 6.78
N PHE A 172 8.62 -14.52 5.75
CA PHE A 172 7.21 -14.87 5.67
C PHE A 172 6.97 -16.39 5.69
N LEU A 173 8.01 -17.19 5.87
CA LEU A 173 7.97 -18.65 5.98
C LEU A 173 8.10 -19.09 7.44
#